data_05c1d21bb18ed4d6a033d4febf63d367
#
_entry.id   05c1d21bb18ed4d6a033d4febf63d367
#
_cell.length_a   1.000
_cell.length_b   1.000
_cell.length_c   1.000
_cell.angle_alpha   90.00
_cell.angle_beta   90.00
_cell.angle_gamma   90.00
#
_symmetry.space_group_name_H-M   'P 1'
#
loop_
_entity.id
_entity.type
_entity.pdbx_description
1 polymer ?
#
loop_
_entity_poly.entity_id
_entity_poly.type
_entity_poly.pdbx_seq_one_letter_code
_entity_poly.pdbx_strand_id
1 'polypeptide(L)'
;MMLADMKYDWNQNEGRTLVDGYSRGVAVGEKIMMAHVKLDEGAITKPHSHDYEEIIYVVSGRWRVEFGERVFILEANQSVVIPPFVEHSSVAEADVLAVVATNYRPEWANNQDYWLHYNAENHLWAV
;
A
#
# COMPACT_ATOMS: atom_id res chain seq x y z
N MET A 1 21.89 9.19 0.33
CA MET A 1 20.68 10.06 0.33
C MET A 1 21.08 11.51 0.44
N MET A 2 20.59 12.34 -0.46
CA MET A 2 20.79 13.78 -0.42
C MET A 2 19.88 14.38 0.66
N LEU A 3 20.36 15.43 1.36
CA LEU A 3 19.53 16.09 2.37
C LEU A 3 18.21 16.63 1.80
N ALA A 4 18.22 17.07 0.53
CA ALA A 4 17.01 17.55 -0.14
C ALA A 4 15.95 16.48 -0.33
N ASP A 5 16.35 15.21 -0.34
CA ASP A 5 15.45 14.07 -0.55
C ASP A 5 14.88 13.50 0.75
N MET A 6 15.15 14.16 1.88
CA MET A 6 14.70 13.67 3.18
C MET A 6 13.29 14.10 3.55
N LYS A 7 12.76 15.12 2.90
CA LYS A 7 11.43 15.63 3.17
C LYS A 7 10.48 15.31 2.03
N TYR A 8 9.34 14.74 2.38
CA TYR A 8 8.25 14.44 1.45
C TYR A 8 7.03 15.24 1.88
N ASP A 9 6.41 15.93 0.91
CA ASP A 9 5.20 16.72 1.17
C ASP A 9 4.05 16.15 0.33
N TRP A 10 3.19 15.37 0.97
CA TRP A 10 2.08 14.71 0.29
C TRP A 10 0.95 15.66 -0.11
N ASN A 11 0.98 16.91 0.38
CA ASN A 11 0.07 17.95 -0.11
C ASN A 11 0.50 18.48 -1.48
N GLN A 12 1.79 18.33 -1.81
CA GLN A 12 2.36 18.79 -3.07
C GLN A 12 2.52 17.66 -4.08
N ASN A 13 2.52 16.41 -3.62
CA ASN A 13 2.76 15.25 -4.45
C ASN A 13 1.76 14.16 -4.10
N GLU A 14 0.79 13.94 -4.98
CA GLU A 14 -0.26 12.94 -4.76
C GLU A 14 0.22 11.52 -5.04
N GLY A 15 1.44 11.36 -5.52
CA GLY A 15 1.99 10.05 -5.85
C GLY A 15 1.54 9.61 -7.24
N ARG A 16 1.58 8.31 -7.46
CA ARG A 16 1.29 7.67 -8.74
C ARG A 16 0.01 6.85 -8.64
N THR A 17 -0.87 7.00 -9.63
CA THR A 17 -2.06 6.14 -9.74
C THR A 17 -1.63 4.76 -10.19
N LEU A 18 -1.98 3.75 -9.41
CA LEU A 18 -1.63 2.35 -9.67
C LEU A 18 -2.74 1.64 -10.43
N VAL A 19 -3.96 1.75 -9.95
CA VAL A 19 -5.20 1.28 -10.59
C VAL A 19 -6.26 2.34 -10.35
N ASP A 20 -7.43 2.17 -10.96
CA ASP A 20 -8.53 3.08 -10.74
C ASP A 20 -8.81 3.30 -9.26
N GLY A 21 -8.76 4.56 -8.85
CA GLY A 21 -9.05 4.95 -7.49
C GLY A 21 -7.99 4.64 -6.47
N TYR A 22 -6.81 4.14 -6.89
CA TYR A 22 -5.72 3.80 -5.98
C TYR A 22 -4.46 4.53 -6.40
N SER A 23 -4.00 5.46 -5.58
CA SER A 23 -2.74 6.16 -5.81
C SER A 23 -1.82 6.06 -4.60
N ARG A 24 -0.52 6.11 -4.85
CA ARG A 24 0.48 5.90 -3.83
C ARG A 24 1.73 6.72 -4.10
N GLY A 25 2.21 7.40 -3.06
CA GLY A 25 3.55 7.96 -3.03
C GLY A 25 4.38 7.22 -2.00
N VAL A 26 5.70 7.20 -2.16
CA VAL A 26 6.59 6.43 -1.29
C VAL A 26 7.68 7.31 -0.73
N ALA A 27 7.84 7.29 0.60
CA ALA A 27 8.99 7.86 1.29
C ALA A 27 9.98 6.73 1.56
N VAL A 28 11.22 6.91 1.13
CA VAL A 28 12.23 5.86 1.11
C VAL A 28 13.33 6.17 2.10
N GLY A 29 13.49 5.30 3.09
CA GLY A 29 14.63 5.30 3.98
C GLY A 29 15.70 4.34 3.48
N GLU A 30 16.69 4.10 4.30
CA GLU A 30 17.76 3.15 3.97
C GLU A 30 17.29 1.70 4.13
N LYS A 31 16.53 1.41 5.18
CA LYS A 31 16.09 0.05 5.52
C LYS A 31 14.58 -0.08 5.62
N ILE A 32 13.89 1.04 5.71
CA ILE A 32 12.43 1.07 5.83
C ILE A 32 11.85 2.02 4.81
N MET A 33 10.59 1.79 4.48
CA MET A 33 9.82 2.61 3.55
C MET A 33 8.42 2.81 4.08
N MET A 34 7.81 3.89 3.64
CA MET A 34 6.43 4.21 3.96
C MET A 34 5.70 4.63 2.69
N ALA A 35 4.58 4.01 2.42
CA ALA A 35 3.71 4.44 1.34
C ALA A 35 2.59 5.32 1.90
N HIS A 36 2.35 6.43 1.24
CA HIS A 36 1.20 7.29 1.48
C HIS A 36 0.15 6.92 0.45
N VAL A 37 -0.99 6.40 0.90
CA VAL A 37 -1.98 5.74 0.05
C VAL A 37 -3.29 6.51 0.09
N LYS A 38 -3.84 6.76 -1.10
CA LYS A 38 -5.17 7.32 -1.25
C LYS A 38 -6.02 6.36 -2.07
N LEU A 39 -7.21 6.07 -1.58
CA LEU A 39 -8.17 5.21 -2.25
C LEU A 39 -9.49 5.96 -2.38
N ASP A 40 -10.07 5.94 -3.57
CA ASP A 40 -11.45 6.39 -3.76
C ASP A 40 -12.40 5.30 -3.29
N GLU A 41 -13.57 5.69 -2.82
CA GLU A 41 -14.62 4.74 -2.47
C GLU A 41 -14.86 3.76 -3.62
N GLY A 42 -14.88 2.48 -3.32
CA GLY A 42 -15.06 1.41 -4.29
C GLY A 42 -13.79 0.86 -4.89
N ALA A 43 -12.63 1.48 -4.64
CA ALA A 43 -11.35 0.97 -5.13
C ALA A 43 -11.08 -0.42 -4.58
N ILE A 44 -10.66 -1.33 -5.45
CA ILE A 44 -10.46 -2.74 -5.14
C ILE A 44 -9.01 -3.12 -5.35
N THR A 45 -8.45 -3.88 -4.41
CA THR A 45 -7.20 -4.59 -4.59
C THR A 45 -7.52 -6.07 -4.71
N LYS A 46 -7.17 -6.68 -5.83
CA LYS A 46 -7.44 -8.11 -6.07
C LYS A 46 -6.62 -8.99 -5.13
N PRO A 47 -7.06 -10.23 -4.87
CA PRO A 47 -6.30 -11.17 -4.05
C PRO A 47 -4.88 -11.33 -4.55
N HIS A 48 -3.91 -11.17 -3.65
CA HIS A 48 -2.48 -11.30 -3.95
C HIS A 48 -1.71 -11.60 -2.66
N SER A 49 -0.48 -12.04 -2.80
CA SER A 49 0.45 -12.21 -1.68
C SER A 49 1.84 -11.76 -2.10
N HIS A 50 2.69 -11.55 -1.11
CA HIS A 50 4.09 -11.16 -1.34
C HIS A 50 4.97 -11.70 -0.21
N ASP A 51 6.28 -11.66 -0.43
CA ASP A 51 7.27 -12.24 0.47
C ASP A 51 7.69 -11.34 1.63
N TYR A 52 7.03 -10.20 1.80
CA TYR A 52 7.34 -9.26 2.86
C TYR A 52 6.07 -8.93 3.66
N GLU A 53 6.28 -8.45 4.87
CA GLU A 53 5.16 -8.00 5.70
C GLU A 53 4.87 -6.52 5.47
N GLU A 54 3.63 -6.14 5.75
CA GLU A 54 3.19 -4.76 5.73
C GLU A 54 2.45 -4.42 7.02
N ILE A 55 2.54 -3.16 7.43
CA ILE A 55 1.68 -2.63 8.48
C ILE A 55 0.91 -1.48 7.88
N ILE A 56 -0.41 -1.61 7.89
CA ILE A 56 -1.32 -0.58 7.40
C ILE A 56 -1.82 0.24 8.58
N TYR A 57 -1.79 1.56 8.45
CA TYR A 57 -2.41 2.49 9.40
C TYR A 57 -3.38 3.38 8.63
N VAL A 58 -4.66 3.36 9.00
CA VAL A 58 -5.67 4.19 8.36
C VAL A 58 -5.76 5.53 9.09
N VAL A 59 -5.56 6.61 8.34
CA VAL A 59 -5.69 7.97 8.84
C VAL A 59 -7.15 8.39 8.82
N SER A 60 -7.85 8.11 7.71
CA SER A 60 -9.27 8.44 7.56
C SER A 60 -9.93 7.49 6.57
N GLY A 61 -11.23 7.35 6.67
CA GLY A 61 -12.02 6.53 5.80
C GLY A 61 -12.37 5.18 6.40
N ARG A 62 -12.67 4.22 5.52
CA ARG A 62 -13.07 2.88 5.93
C ARG A 62 -12.56 1.89 4.89
N TRP A 63 -11.67 1.02 5.30
CA TRP A 63 -10.99 0.09 4.41
C TRP A 63 -11.21 -1.35 4.88
N ARG A 64 -11.87 -2.14 4.05
CA ARG A 64 -12.11 -3.56 4.32
C ARG A 64 -10.94 -4.36 3.76
N VAL A 65 -10.25 -5.09 4.62
CA VAL A 65 -9.10 -5.93 4.25
C VAL A 65 -9.44 -7.38 4.57
N GLU A 66 -9.28 -8.27 3.61
CA GLU A 66 -9.64 -9.69 3.74
C GLU A 66 -8.40 -10.57 3.63
N PHE A 67 -8.23 -11.47 4.59
CA PHE A 67 -7.18 -12.49 4.63
C PHE A 67 -7.86 -13.86 4.67
N GLY A 68 -8.09 -14.49 3.49
CA GLY A 68 -8.82 -15.74 3.46
C GLY A 68 -10.22 -15.57 4.06
N GLU A 69 -10.49 -16.27 5.17
CA GLU A 69 -11.79 -16.21 5.86
C GLU A 69 -11.89 -15.06 6.86
N ARG A 70 -10.80 -14.39 7.15
CA ARG A 70 -10.78 -13.29 8.13
C ARG A 70 -11.00 -11.97 7.41
N VAL A 71 -11.81 -11.12 8.02
CA VAL A 71 -12.12 -9.78 7.51
C VAL A 71 -11.82 -8.77 8.59
N PHE A 72 -11.09 -7.72 8.23
CA PHE A 72 -10.82 -6.58 9.10
C PHE A 72 -11.38 -5.33 8.45
N ILE A 73 -12.20 -4.59 9.19
CA ILE A 73 -12.66 -3.27 8.79
C ILE A 73 -11.80 -2.26 9.53
N LEU A 74 -11.01 -1.50 8.78
CA LEU A 74 -10.13 -0.49 9.35
C LEU A 74 -10.75 0.88 9.20
N GLU A 75 -10.88 1.57 10.31
CA GLU A 75 -11.31 2.96 10.36
C GLU A 75 -10.18 3.83 10.89
N ALA A 76 -10.41 5.13 11.02
CA ALA A 76 -9.39 6.07 11.46
C ALA A 76 -8.69 5.60 12.73
N ASN A 77 -7.38 5.71 12.75
CA ASN A 77 -6.52 5.37 13.88
C ASN A 77 -6.49 3.86 14.19
N GLN A 78 -6.71 3.03 13.18
CA GLN A 78 -6.64 1.57 13.31
C GLN A 78 -5.57 1.02 12.37
N SER A 79 -4.95 -0.08 12.79
CA SER A 79 -3.88 -0.71 12.04
C SER A 79 -4.11 -2.22 11.91
N VAL A 80 -3.52 -2.79 10.86
CA VAL A 80 -3.46 -4.24 10.69
C VAL A 80 -2.07 -4.62 10.19
N VAL A 81 -1.61 -5.79 10.61
CA VAL A 81 -0.35 -6.37 10.11
C VAL A 81 -0.70 -7.44 9.10
N ILE A 82 -0.12 -7.34 7.90
CA ILE A 82 -0.23 -8.35 6.86
C ILE A 82 1.07 -9.15 6.86
N PRO A 83 1.03 -10.42 7.30
CA PRO A 83 2.24 -11.26 7.32
C PRO A 83 2.71 -11.61 5.91
N PRO A 84 4.00 -12.00 5.76
CA PRO A 84 4.49 -12.49 4.48
C PRO A 84 3.68 -13.70 4.01
N PHE A 85 3.51 -13.82 2.69
CA PHE A 85 2.87 -14.95 2.01
C PHE A 85 1.39 -15.19 2.31
N VAL A 86 0.77 -14.32 3.07
CA VAL A 86 -0.69 -14.42 3.32
C VAL A 86 -1.43 -13.73 2.20
N GLU A 87 -2.29 -14.47 1.51
CA GLU A 87 -3.14 -13.90 0.47
C GLU A 87 -4.12 -12.92 1.08
N HIS A 88 -4.22 -11.75 0.50
CA HIS A 88 -5.11 -10.69 0.97
C HIS A 88 -5.67 -9.89 -0.19
N SER A 89 -6.81 -9.27 0.05
CA SER A 89 -7.52 -8.40 -0.88
C SER A 89 -8.18 -7.28 -0.09
N SER A 90 -8.68 -6.28 -0.78
CA SER A 90 -9.32 -5.16 -0.09
C SER A 90 -10.33 -4.44 -0.95
N VAL A 91 -11.21 -3.71 -0.29
CA VAL A 91 -12.10 -2.75 -0.93
C VAL A 91 -12.24 -1.52 -0.03
N ALA A 92 -12.14 -0.33 -0.62
CA ALA A 92 -12.39 0.91 0.09
C ALA A 92 -13.90 1.13 0.19
N GLU A 93 -14.42 1.13 1.40
CA GLU A 93 -15.86 1.34 1.66
C GLU A 93 -16.21 2.83 1.78
N ALA A 94 -15.21 3.69 1.78
CA ALA A 94 -15.28 5.14 1.71
C ALA A 94 -13.96 5.61 1.13
N ASP A 95 -13.80 6.91 0.89
CA ASP A 95 -12.47 7.44 0.52
C ASP A 95 -11.51 7.20 1.67
N VAL A 96 -10.34 6.67 1.37
CA VAL A 96 -9.34 6.26 2.37
C VAL A 96 -8.06 7.06 2.21
N LEU A 97 -7.52 7.50 3.35
CA LEU A 97 -6.15 7.96 3.47
C LEU A 97 -5.45 7.02 4.44
N ALA A 98 -4.36 6.41 4.01
CA ALA A 98 -3.65 5.43 4.80
C ALA A 98 -2.14 5.54 4.61
N VAL A 99 -1.41 4.96 5.55
CA VAL A 99 0.03 4.81 5.50
C VAL A 99 0.35 3.33 5.58
N VAL A 100 1.22 2.86 4.70
CA VAL A 100 1.68 1.47 4.70
C VAL A 100 3.17 1.44 4.92
N ALA A 101 3.60 0.78 5.99
CA ALA A 101 5.02 0.63 6.31
C ALA A 101 5.52 -0.75 5.88
N THR A 102 6.73 -0.80 5.36
CA THR A 102 7.40 -2.04 4.98
C THR A 102 8.92 -1.87 5.08
N ASN A 103 9.66 -2.96 4.96
CA ASN A 103 11.09 -2.87 4.79
C ASN A 103 11.41 -2.29 3.40
N TYR A 104 12.66 -1.89 3.17
CA TYR A 104 13.06 -1.33 1.89
C TYR A 104 12.74 -2.30 0.75
N ARG A 105 12.04 -1.78 -0.27
CA ARG A 105 11.64 -2.52 -1.47
C ARG A 105 12.07 -1.72 -2.69
N PRO A 106 13.08 -2.18 -3.45
CA PRO A 106 13.54 -1.45 -4.64
C PRO A 106 12.43 -1.17 -5.65
N GLU A 107 11.51 -2.10 -5.82
CA GLU A 107 10.40 -1.98 -6.76
C GLU A 107 9.43 -0.87 -6.37
N TRP A 108 9.34 -0.55 -5.08
CA TRP A 108 8.56 0.59 -4.60
C TRP A 108 9.38 1.88 -4.67
N ALA A 109 10.66 1.79 -4.26
CA ALA A 109 11.55 2.95 -4.16
C ALA A 109 11.68 3.67 -5.50
N ASN A 110 11.76 2.92 -6.59
CA ASN A 110 11.87 3.47 -7.93
C ASN A 110 10.54 4.02 -8.45
N ASN A 111 9.43 3.59 -7.86
CA ASN A 111 8.08 4.07 -8.16
C ASN A 111 7.73 4.02 -9.66
N GLN A 112 8.43 3.20 -10.43
CA GLN A 112 8.26 3.09 -11.87
C GLN A 112 7.83 1.70 -12.30
N ASP A 113 8.37 0.69 -11.65
CA ASP A 113 8.26 -0.69 -12.10
C ASP A 113 7.39 -1.55 -11.20
N TYR A 114 6.64 -0.93 -10.29
CA TYR A 114 5.82 -1.65 -9.32
C TYR A 114 4.92 -2.69 -9.99
N TRP A 115 4.23 -2.27 -11.05
CA TRP A 115 3.28 -3.16 -11.75
C TRP A 115 3.96 -4.21 -12.59
N LEU A 116 5.21 -4.00 -12.98
CA LEU A 116 5.97 -5.01 -13.71
C LEU A 116 6.27 -6.23 -12.86
N HIS A 117 6.24 -6.07 -11.54
CA HIS A 117 6.48 -7.14 -10.60
C HIS A 117 5.19 -7.84 -10.13
N TYR A 118 4.03 -7.32 -10.53
CA TYR A 118 2.76 -7.92 -10.16
C TYR A 118 2.34 -8.96 -11.18
N ASN A 119 2.17 -10.19 -10.72
CA ASN A 119 1.63 -11.27 -11.55
C ASN A 119 0.12 -11.34 -11.37
N ALA A 120 -0.61 -10.72 -12.29
CA ALA A 120 -2.07 -10.65 -12.22
C ALA A 120 -2.75 -12.02 -12.33
N GLU A 121 -2.11 -12.96 -13.03
CA GLU A 121 -2.66 -14.30 -13.22
C GLU A 121 -2.66 -15.09 -11.91
N ASN A 122 -1.56 -15.01 -11.17
CA ASN A 122 -1.41 -15.71 -9.90
C ASN A 122 -1.68 -14.84 -8.69
N HIS A 123 -1.97 -13.56 -8.91
CA HIS A 123 -2.16 -12.57 -7.85
C HIS A 123 -0.98 -12.47 -6.89
N LEU A 124 0.24 -12.62 -7.43
CA LEU A 124 1.47 -12.54 -6.66
C LEU A 124 2.32 -11.38 -7.16
N TRP A 125 3.00 -10.71 -6.23
CA TRP A 125 4.02 -9.74 -6.57
C TRP A 125 5.31 -10.48 -6.86
N ALA A 126 5.83 -10.34 -8.08
CA ALA A 126 7.12 -10.89 -8.42
C ALA A 126 8.22 -10.14 -7.68
N VAL A 127 9.21 -10.85 -7.22
CA VAL A 127 10.30 -10.29 -6.40
C VAL A 127 11.54 -10.06 -7.24
#